data_f76bc7c9f588ae841914e16a7c57d8b6
#
_entry.id   f76bc7c9f588ae841914e16a7c57d8b6
#
_cell.length_a   1.000
_cell.length_b   1.000
_cell.length_c   1.000
_cell.angle_alpha   90.00
_cell.angle_beta   90.00
_cell.angle_gamma   90.00
#
_symmetry.space_group_name_H-M   'P 1'
#
loop_
_entity.id
_entity.type
_entity.pdbx_description
1 polymer ?
#
loop_
_entity_poly.entity_id
_entity_poly.type
_entity_poly.pdbx_seq_one_letter_code
_entity_poly.pdbx_strand_id
1 'polypeptide(L)'
;MEYNRNRIELEAKACKWWPENLVMLEAESSIIPILVRTQEQFVSILTLSDSHNPESVFEVMTAANFAANLFLKHLMVLTDFGSEPLQRVNRDFAKYFPNNKLLYAINGQRNEYEFTSLPVKGLLNNKKMHADIESILISDSLNSFYKDIITLLLFGGNAIDDYVSVIFSKCIVGNMMGETEKLKDFIKQRYIFVSRITGGAQANGLGNAAQVYVENYLRNKLGIDYIVKCNGHIPNVTQNDRTETTFDVTVERNNKYVGIEISFQVTTNSTIERKAGQAWARYNAVEESGNYIAYIIDGAGNFQRESALTSICQHSHCTVAYTDEEFDVLLEFIREKIG
;
A
#
# COMPACT_ATOMS: atom_id res chain seq x y z
N MET A 1 5.34 30.39 24.87
CA MET A 1 5.71 28.99 25.15
C MET A 1 6.67 28.56 24.03
N GLU A 2 7.72 27.82 24.33
CA GLU A 2 8.61 27.33 23.28
C GLU A 2 8.02 26.01 22.76
N TYR A 3 7.56 26.02 21.52
CA TYR A 3 6.89 24.88 20.90
C TYR A 3 7.86 23.93 20.20
N ASN A 4 9.12 24.37 20.03
CA ASN A 4 10.15 23.57 19.41
C ASN A 4 10.90 22.77 20.50
N ARG A 5 10.78 21.47 20.48
CA ARG A 5 11.43 20.54 21.41
C ARG A 5 12.76 20.07 20.86
N ASN A 6 13.69 19.85 21.76
CA ASN A 6 14.89 19.10 21.40
C ASN A 6 14.59 17.58 21.33
N ARG A 7 15.54 16.81 20.80
CA ARG A 7 15.39 15.36 20.63
C ARG A 7 15.01 14.61 21.91
N ILE A 8 15.63 14.96 23.03
CA ILE A 8 15.42 14.26 24.33
C ILE A 8 14.01 14.53 24.87
N GLU A 9 13.58 15.77 24.79
CA GLU A 9 12.22 16.18 25.19
C GLU A 9 11.16 15.52 24.31
N LEU A 10 11.40 15.45 23.00
CA LEU A 10 10.51 14.79 22.05
C LEU A 10 10.42 13.29 22.33
N GLU A 11 11.56 12.62 22.56
CA GLU A 11 11.60 11.19 22.87
C GLU A 11 10.88 10.83 24.16
N ALA A 12 10.93 11.72 25.16
CA ALA A 12 10.26 11.54 26.45
C ALA A 12 8.73 11.58 26.33
N LYS A 13 8.17 12.20 25.27
CA LYS A 13 6.75 12.31 24.99
C LYS A 13 6.25 11.29 23.97
N ALA A 14 7.15 10.57 23.32
CA ALA A 14 6.83 9.63 22.24
C ALA A 14 6.16 8.36 22.75
N CYS A 15 5.18 7.87 22.00
CA CYS A 15 4.57 6.57 22.25
C CYS A 15 5.43 5.40 21.73
N LYS A 16 6.36 5.65 20.80
CA LYS A 16 7.35 4.71 20.20
C LYS A 16 6.78 3.56 19.37
N TRP A 17 5.55 3.13 19.64
CA TRP A 17 4.86 2.05 18.95
C TRP A 17 3.55 2.55 18.34
N TRP A 18 3.11 1.90 17.28
CA TRP A 18 1.85 2.26 16.65
C TRP A 18 0.68 2.21 17.64
N PRO A 19 -0.07 3.31 17.83
CA PRO A 19 -1.29 3.31 18.62
C PRO A 19 -2.33 2.33 18.07
N GLU A 20 -3.08 1.66 18.94
CA GLU A 20 -4.08 0.66 18.53
C GLU A 20 -5.13 1.21 17.57
N ASN A 21 -5.57 2.44 17.77
CA ASN A 21 -6.53 3.10 16.89
C ASN A 21 -6.02 3.24 15.45
N LEU A 22 -4.72 3.50 15.23
CA LEU A 22 -4.13 3.55 13.88
C LEU A 22 -4.02 2.15 13.26
N VAL A 23 -3.66 1.15 14.07
CA VAL A 23 -3.59 -0.24 13.60
C VAL A 23 -4.97 -0.73 13.17
N MET A 24 -6.03 -0.35 13.91
CA MET A 24 -7.41 -0.67 13.55
C MET A 24 -7.85 0.04 12.26
N LEU A 25 -7.55 1.34 12.11
CA LEU A 25 -7.87 2.09 10.90
C LEU A 25 -7.16 1.54 9.66
N GLU A 26 -5.90 1.15 9.80
CA GLU A 26 -5.16 0.52 8.72
C GLU A 26 -5.71 -0.87 8.38
N ALA A 27 -6.07 -1.66 9.38
CA ALA A 27 -6.69 -2.96 9.19
C ALA A 27 -8.04 -2.86 8.45
N GLU A 28 -8.84 -1.84 8.73
CA GLU A 28 -10.09 -1.55 8.01
C GLU A 28 -9.84 -1.15 6.55
N SER A 29 -8.71 -0.50 6.28
CA SER A 29 -8.31 -0.08 4.93
C SER A 29 -7.50 -1.15 4.17
N SER A 30 -7.17 -2.29 4.79
CA SER A 30 -6.36 -3.34 4.21
C SER A 30 -7.20 -4.44 3.57
N ILE A 31 -6.70 -4.98 2.45
CA ILE A 31 -7.29 -6.14 1.78
C ILE A 31 -7.01 -7.47 2.51
N ILE A 32 -5.99 -7.51 3.38
CA ILE A 32 -5.53 -8.73 4.05
C ILE A 32 -6.63 -9.40 4.90
N PRO A 33 -7.42 -8.68 5.72
CA PRO A 33 -8.51 -9.31 6.48
C PRO A 33 -9.55 -10.00 5.60
N ILE A 34 -9.81 -9.47 4.40
CA ILE A 34 -10.74 -10.07 3.43
C ILE A 34 -10.16 -11.39 2.91
N LEU A 35 -8.88 -11.39 2.51
CA LEU A 35 -8.21 -12.59 2.03
C LEU A 35 -8.12 -13.66 3.12
N VAL A 36 -7.78 -13.30 4.36
CA VAL A 36 -7.72 -14.25 5.49
C VAL A 36 -9.09 -14.91 5.75
N ARG A 37 -10.18 -14.13 5.75
CA ARG A 37 -11.54 -14.66 5.94
C ARG A 37 -11.99 -15.62 4.83
N THR A 38 -11.54 -15.41 3.60
CA THR A 38 -11.96 -16.17 2.42
C THR A 38 -10.95 -17.24 1.99
N GLN A 39 -9.83 -17.35 2.70
CA GLN A 39 -8.73 -18.26 2.39
C GLN A 39 -9.18 -19.74 2.39
N GLU A 40 -9.95 -20.17 3.38
CA GLU A 40 -10.39 -21.58 3.48
C GLU A 40 -11.26 -21.96 2.28
N GLN A 41 -12.16 -21.08 1.85
CA GLN A 41 -12.98 -21.31 0.69
C GLN A 41 -12.15 -21.35 -0.60
N PHE A 42 -11.18 -20.42 -0.75
CA PHE A 42 -10.23 -20.43 -1.86
C PHE A 42 -9.42 -21.74 -1.92
N VAL A 43 -8.90 -22.19 -0.77
CA VAL A 43 -8.17 -23.47 -0.68
C VAL A 43 -9.07 -24.65 -1.03
N SER A 44 -10.31 -24.65 -0.55
CA SER A 44 -11.29 -25.72 -0.84
C SER A 44 -11.58 -25.80 -2.34
N ILE A 45 -11.72 -24.68 -3.04
CA ILE A 45 -11.92 -24.65 -4.49
C ILE A 45 -10.75 -25.36 -5.20
N LEU A 46 -9.51 -24.97 -4.91
CA LEU A 46 -8.34 -25.57 -5.52
C LEU A 46 -8.17 -27.06 -5.15
N THR A 47 -8.52 -27.42 -3.91
CA THR A 47 -8.46 -28.82 -3.44
C THR A 47 -9.49 -29.73 -4.17
N LEU A 48 -10.67 -29.18 -4.43
CA LEU A 48 -11.76 -29.92 -5.11
C LEU A 48 -11.60 -29.93 -6.64
N SER A 49 -10.68 -29.13 -7.18
CA SER A 49 -10.40 -29.07 -8.59
C SER A 49 -9.49 -30.23 -9.02
N ASP A 50 -9.76 -30.77 -10.21
CA ASP A 50 -9.00 -31.88 -10.80
C ASP A 50 -7.78 -31.35 -11.57
N SER A 51 -6.58 -31.73 -11.14
CA SER A 51 -5.34 -31.35 -11.82
C SER A 51 -5.20 -31.94 -13.25
N HIS A 52 -5.97 -32.99 -13.58
CA HIS A 52 -6.04 -33.56 -14.94
C HIS A 52 -7.05 -32.84 -15.83
N ASN A 53 -7.96 -32.07 -15.22
CA ASN A 53 -8.88 -31.17 -15.92
C ASN A 53 -8.70 -29.74 -15.37
N PRO A 54 -7.74 -28.97 -15.88
CA PRO A 54 -7.44 -27.63 -15.36
C PRO A 54 -8.63 -26.67 -15.34
N GLU A 55 -9.61 -26.85 -16.22
CA GLU A 55 -10.82 -26.01 -16.29
C GLU A 55 -11.83 -26.33 -15.18
N SER A 56 -11.69 -27.47 -14.48
CA SER A 56 -12.55 -27.84 -13.35
C SER A 56 -12.56 -26.79 -12.24
N VAL A 57 -11.49 -26.00 -12.09
CA VAL A 57 -11.44 -24.89 -11.14
C VAL A 57 -12.58 -23.88 -11.34
N PHE A 58 -12.96 -23.64 -12.60
CA PHE A 58 -14.03 -22.69 -12.92
C PHE A 58 -15.42 -23.24 -12.59
N GLU A 59 -15.59 -24.54 -12.75
CA GLU A 59 -16.83 -25.24 -12.33
C GLU A 59 -17.00 -25.20 -10.83
N VAL A 60 -15.92 -25.54 -10.09
CA VAL A 60 -15.91 -25.51 -8.62
C VAL A 60 -16.12 -24.08 -8.10
N MET A 61 -15.44 -23.06 -8.69
CA MET A 61 -15.66 -21.66 -8.33
C MET A 61 -17.11 -21.25 -8.48
N THR A 62 -17.73 -21.61 -9.61
CA THR A 62 -19.14 -21.29 -9.91
C THR A 62 -20.07 -21.98 -8.91
N ALA A 63 -19.84 -23.27 -8.65
CA ALA A 63 -20.63 -24.04 -7.67
C ALA A 63 -20.51 -23.48 -6.25
N ALA A 64 -19.31 -23.00 -5.87
CA ALA A 64 -19.03 -22.37 -4.58
C ALA A 64 -19.57 -20.92 -4.48
N ASN A 65 -20.09 -20.36 -5.57
CA ASN A 65 -20.48 -18.94 -5.68
C ASN A 65 -19.37 -17.99 -5.17
N PHE A 66 -18.12 -18.31 -5.52
CA PHE A 66 -16.96 -17.52 -5.11
C PHE A 66 -16.67 -16.44 -6.15
N ALA A 67 -16.55 -15.20 -5.70
CA ALA A 67 -16.33 -14.05 -6.58
C ALA A 67 -15.02 -14.17 -7.37
N ALA A 68 -15.09 -13.94 -8.69
CA ALA A 68 -13.95 -14.12 -9.59
C ALA A 68 -12.81 -13.13 -9.31
N ASN A 69 -13.13 -11.87 -9.01
CA ASN A 69 -12.15 -10.85 -8.63
C ASN A 69 -11.43 -11.21 -7.31
N LEU A 70 -12.14 -11.80 -6.35
CA LEU A 70 -11.57 -12.24 -5.09
C LEU A 70 -10.65 -13.44 -5.27
N PHE A 71 -11.06 -14.43 -6.09
CA PHE A 71 -10.21 -15.56 -6.45
C PHE A 71 -8.94 -15.11 -7.16
N LEU A 72 -9.08 -14.21 -8.13
CA LEU A 72 -7.96 -13.58 -8.80
C LEU A 72 -7.02 -12.88 -7.82
N LYS A 73 -7.56 -12.15 -6.85
CA LYS A 73 -6.73 -11.44 -5.86
C LYS A 73 -5.92 -12.40 -4.98
N HIS A 74 -6.49 -13.51 -4.55
CA HIS A 74 -5.73 -14.56 -3.87
C HIS A 74 -4.55 -15.04 -4.71
N LEU A 75 -4.78 -15.36 -6.00
CA LEU A 75 -3.70 -15.77 -6.90
C LEU A 75 -2.63 -14.70 -7.08
N MET A 76 -3.01 -13.44 -7.29
CA MET A 76 -2.05 -12.33 -7.42
C MET A 76 -1.12 -12.22 -6.21
N VAL A 77 -1.66 -12.43 -5.01
CA VAL A 77 -0.88 -12.42 -3.76
C VAL A 77 0.03 -13.65 -3.67
N LEU A 78 -0.49 -14.84 -3.93
CA LEU A 78 0.26 -16.09 -3.82
C LEU A 78 1.39 -16.20 -4.85
N THR A 79 1.16 -15.73 -6.06
CA THR A 79 2.16 -15.76 -7.15
C THR A 79 3.11 -14.57 -7.12
N ASP A 80 2.83 -13.55 -6.27
CA ASP A 80 3.53 -12.27 -6.31
C ASP A 80 3.55 -11.67 -7.74
N PHE A 81 2.43 -11.85 -8.45
CA PHE A 81 2.23 -11.40 -9.81
C PHE A 81 1.04 -10.41 -9.84
N GLY A 82 1.33 -9.18 -9.44
CA GLY A 82 0.32 -8.13 -9.28
C GLY A 82 -0.03 -7.40 -10.58
N SER A 83 -0.69 -6.26 -10.43
CA SER A 83 -1.18 -5.48 -11.57
C SER A 83 -0.06 -4.94 -12.47
N GLU A 84 1.10 -4.58 -11.94
CA GLU A 84 2.20 -4.05 -12.74
C GLU A 84 2.81 -5.12 -13.68
N PRO A 85 3.18 -6.34 -13.20
CA PRO A 85 3.57 -7.43 -14.09
C PRO A 85 2.47 -7.78 -15.11
N LEU A 86 1.21 -7.88 -14.70
CA LEU A 86 0.08 -8.16 -15.58
C LEU A 86 -0.07 -7.09 -16.68
N GLN A 87 0.09 -5.82 -16.33
CA GLN A 87 0.06 -4.72 -17.31
C GLN A 87 1.19 -4.84 -18.34
N ARG A 88 2.40 -5.21 -17.91
CA ARG A 88 3.54 -5.45 -18.82
C ARG A 88 3.23 -6.59 -19.79
N VAL A 89 2.67 -7.69 -19.27
CA VAL A 89 2.25 -8.82 -20.10
C VAL A 89 1.15 -8.42 -21.07
N ASN A 90 0.14 -7.67 -20.63
CA ASN A 90 -0.95 -7.19 -21.47
C ASN A 90 -0.44 -6.31 -22.64
N ARG A 91 0.53 -5.43 -22.37
CA ARG A 91 1.15 -4.57 -23.39
C ARG A 91 1.93 -5.38 -24.43
N ASP A 92 2.70 -6.35 -23.99
CA ASP A 92 3.61 -7.13 -24.82
C ASP A 92 3.02 -8.53 -25.16
N PHE A 93 1.68 -8.69 -25.08
CA PHE A 93 0.97 -9.98 -25.08
C PHE A 93 1.30 -10.85 -26.29
N ALA A 94 1.28 -10.29 -27.50
CA ALA A 94 1.58 -11.02 -28.72
C ALA A 94 3.02 -11.57 -28.77
N LYS A 95 3.94 -11.01 -27.98
CA LYS A 95 5.31 -11.51 -27.86
C LYS A 95 5.36 -12.80 -27.05
N TYR A 96 4.53 -12.90 -25.99
CA TYR A 96 4.49 -14.08 -25.12
C TYR A 96 3.54 -15.15 -25.65
N PHE A 97 2.46 -14.73 -26.31
CA PHE A 97 1.38 -15.60 -26.80
C PHE A 97 1.05 -15.25 -28.24
N PRO A 98 1.93 -15.57 -29.21
CA PRO A 98 1.79 -15.13 -30.61
C PRO A 98 0.51 -15.63 -31.28
N ASN A 99 -0.04 -16.76 -30.84
CA ASN A 99 -1.29 -17.34 -31.36
C ASN A 99 -2.46 -17.19 -30.37
N ASN A 100 -2.39 -16.26 -29.42
CA ASN A 100 -3.31 -16.13 -28.29
C ASN A 100 -3.47 -17.42 -27.46
N LYS A 101 -2.43 -18.26 -27.40
CA LYS A 101 -2.48 -19.56 -26.74
C LYS A 101 -1.37 -19.71 -25.72
N LEU A 102 -1.72 -20.28 -24.57
CA LEU A 102 -0.79 -20.79 -23.59
C LEU A 102 -0.69 -22.30 -23.74
N LEU A 103 0.48 -22.78 -24.14
CA LEU A 103 0.81 -24.21 -24.14
C LEU A 103 1.57 -24.50 -22.83
N TYR A 104 1.06 -25.41 -22.02
CA TYR A 104 1.62 -25.71 -20.69
C TYR A 104 1.53 -27.20 -20.37
N ALA A 105 2.35 -27.66 -19.42
CA ALA A 105 2.38 -29.07 -19.03
C ALA A 105 2.13 -29.20 -17.52
N ILE A 106 1.21 -30.09 -17.13
CA ILE A 106 0.94 -30.46 -15.73
C ILE A 106 0.99 -31.97 -15.63
N ASN A 107 1.70 -32.48 -14.63
CA ASN A 107 1.82 -33.94 -14.38
C ASN A 107 2.18 -34.76 -15.63
N GLY A 108 3.01 -34.17 -16.51
CA GLY A 108 3.42 -34.81 -17.78
C GLY A 108 2.39 -34.70 -18.91
N GLN A 109 1.20 -34.18 -18.66
CA GLN A 109 0.17 -33.97 -19.67
C GLN A 109 0.29 -32.56 -20.27
N ARG A 110 0.29 -32.48 -21.61
CA ARG A 110 0.25 -31.20 -22.33
C ARG A 110 -1.17 -30.70 -22.43
N ASN A 111 -1.33 -29.41 -22.10
CA ASN A 111 -2.59 -28.67 -22.16
C ASN A 111 -2.43 -27.43 -23.04
N GLU A 112 -3.52 -26.98 -23.61
CA GLU A 112 -3.61 -25.74 -24.37
C GLU A 112 -4.76 -24.91 -23.84
N TYR A 113 -4.51 -23.61 -23.65
CA TYR A 113 -5.55 -22.63 -23.31
C TYR A 113 -5.52 -21.49 -24.31
N GLU A 114 -6.67 -21.16 -24.91
CA GLU A 114 -6.82 -20.06 -25.85
C GLU A 114 -7.38 -18.84 -25.14
N PHE A 115 -6.62 -17.74 -25.13
CA PHE A 115 -7.05 -16.48 -24.57
C PHE A 115 -8.10 -15.83 -25.46
N THR A 116 -9.23 -15.44 -24.87
CA THR A 116 -10.38 -14.87 -25.58
C THR A 116 -10.61 -13.39 -25.25
N SER A 117 -10.15 -12.92 -24.09
CA SER A 117 -10.32 -11.54 -23.61
C SER A 117 -9.00 -10.78 -23.49
N LEU A 118 -7.88 -11.47 -23.36
CA LEU A 118 -6.55 -10.84 -23.38
C LEU A 118 -5.99 -10.80 -24.81
N PRO A 119 -5.25 -9.73 -25.19
CA PRO A 119 -4.96 -8.54 -24.39
C PRO A 119 -6.14 -7.57 -24.35
N VAL A 120 -6.37 -6.95 -23.21
CA VAL A 120 -7.38 -5.88 -23.08
C VAL A 120 -6.86 -4.55 -23.62
N LYS A 121 -7.74 -3.75 -24.21
CA LYS A 121 -7.43 -2.37 -24.58
C LYS A 121 -7.26 -1.50 -23.32
N GLY A 122 -6.17 -0.72 -23.29
CA GLY A 122 -5.88 0.20 -22.20
C GLY A 122 -5.16 -0.44 -21.01
N LEU A 123 -5.38 0.11 -19.82
CA LEU A 123 -4.67 -0.31 -18.60
C LEU A 123 -5.30 -1.56 -17.98
N LEU A 124 -4.46 -2.57 -17.72
CA LEU A 124 -4.80 -3.73 -16.91
C LEU A 124 -4.26 -3.51 -15.48
N ASN A 125 -5.03 -2.82 -14.65
CA ASN A 125 -4.66 -2.46 -13.28
C ASN A 125 -5.66 -3.04 -12.25
N ASN A 126 -5.37 -2.87 -10.95
CA ASN A 126 -6.23 -3.36 -9.88
C ASN A 126 -7.68 -2.88 -10.01
N LYS A 127 -7.91 -1.62 -10.42
CA LYS A 127 -9.26 -1.07 -10.62
C LYS A 127 -10.02 -1.79 -11.75
N LYS A 128 -9.34 -2.08 -12.87
CA LYS A 128 -9.94 -2.84 -14.00
C LYS A 128 -10.28 -4.27 -13.62
N MET A 129 -9.51 -4.86 -12.71
CA MET A 129 -9.68 -6.23 -12.23
C MET A 129 -10.55 -6.32 -10.96
N HIS A 130 -11.11 -5.22 -10.49
CA HIS A 130 -11.78 -5.10 -9.18
C HIS A 130 -11.00 -5.80 -8.04
N ALA A 131 -9.69 -5.59 -8.04
CA ALA A 131 -8.73 -6.21 -7.11
C ALA A 131 -8.07 -5.18 -6.15
N ASP A 132 -8.57 -3.94 -6.13
CA ASP A 132 -8.24 -2.92 -5.13
C ASP A 132 -9.22 -2.99 -3.94
N ILE A 133 -8.91 -2.23 -2.88
CA ILE A 133 -9.69 -2.26 -1.65
C ILE A 133 -11.11 -1.75 -1.81
N GLU A 134 -11.32 -0.78 -2.70
CA GLU A 134 -12.64 -0.16 -2.91
C GLU A 134 -13.59 -1.11 -3.65
N SER A 135 -13.06 -1.90 -4.58
CA SER A 135 -13.84 -2.75 -5.48
C SER A 135 -13.80 -4.25 -5.16
N ILE A 136 -12.89 -4.71 -4.28
CA ILE A 136 -12.75 -6.15 -3.97
C ILE A 136 -14.02 -6.78 -3.38
N LEU A 137 -14.86 -5.99 -2.72
CA LEU A 137 -16.14 -6.43 -2.15
C LEU A 137 -17.26 -6.50 -3.21
N ILE A 138 -17.04 -5.99 -4.42
CA ILE A 138 -17.93 -6.20 -5.55
C ILE A 138 -17.81 -7.67 -5.95
N SER A 139 -18.91 -8.41 -5.87
CA SER A 139 -18.89 -9.83 -6.24
C SER A 139 -19.03 -9.98 -7.75
N ASP A 140 -17.88 -10.07 -8.44
CA ASP A 140 -17.89 -10.31 -9.88
C ASP A 140 -18.13 -11.78 -10.21
N SER A 141 -19.01 -12.00 -11.17
CA SER A 141 -19.21 -13.33 -11.74
C SER A 141 -18.06 -13.70 -12.67
N LEU A 142 -17.79 -15.00 -12.76
CA LEU A 142 -16.78 -15.57 -13.65
C LEU A 142 -17.16 -15.30 -15.12
N ASN A 143 -16.24 -14.69 -15.85
CA ASN A 143 -16.35 -14.43 -17.30
C ASN A 143 -15.01 -14.73 -17.99
N SER A 144 -14.95 -14.59 -19.31
CA SER A 144 -13.72 -14.88 -20.08
C SER A 144 -12.52 -14.04 -19.66
N PHE A 145 -12.73 -12.79 -19.27
CA PHE A 145 -11.64 -11.93 -18.79
C PHE A 145 -10.98 -12.49 -17.51
N TYR A 146 -11.79 -12.92 -16.54
CA TYR A 146 -11.26 -13.55 -15.33
C TYR A 146 -10.65 -14.92 -15.61
N LYS A 147 -11.28 -15.72 -16.49
CA LYS A 147 -10.75 -17.05 -16.89
C LYS A 147 -9.35 -16.91 -17.47
N ASP A 148 -9.13 -15.95 -18.37
CA ASP A 148 -7.85 -15.71 -19.01
C ASP A 148 -6.74 -15.39 -17.99
N ILE A 149 -7.00 -14.45 -17.07
CA ILE A 149 -5.99 -14.05 -16.08
C ILE A 149 -5.76 -15.15 -15.03
N ILE A 150 -6.82 -15.79 -14.56
CA ILE A 150 -6.74 -16.89 -13.59
C ILE A 150 -5.93 -18.04 -14.16
N THR A 151 -6.20 -18.46 -15.40
CA THR A 151 -5.42 -19.52 -16.07
C THR A 151 -3.95 -19.15 -16.17
N LEU A 152 -3.65 -17.91 -16.52
CA LEU A 152 -2.29 -17.42 -16.60
C LEU A 152 -1.57 -17.48 -15.24
N LEU A 153 -2.23 -17.08 -14.16
CA LEU A 153 -1.65 -17.11 -12.81
C LEU A 153 -1.59 -18.53 -12.22
N LEU A 154 -2.46 -19.44 -12.62
CA LEU A 154 -2.40 -20.83 -12.19
C LEU A 154 -1.30 -21.62 -12.89
N PHE A 155 -1.11 -21.41 -14.20
CA PHE A 155 -0.35 -22.31 -15.05
C PHE A 155 0.76 -21.66 -15.88
N GLY A 156 0.91 -20.33 -15.85
CA GLY A 156 1.91 -19.62 -16.65
C GLY A 156 3.35 -20.09 -16.42
N GLY A 157 3.67 -20.47 -15.18
CA GLY A 157 4.99 -21.03 -14.85
C GLY A 157 5.24 -22.45 -15.39
N ASN A 158 4.20 -23.10 -15.88
CA ASN A 158 4.23 -24.41 -16.52
C ASN A 158 4.26 -24.31 -18.05
N ALA A 159 4.41 -23.12 -18.61
CA ALA A 159 4.49 -22.93 -20.05
C ALA A 159 5.57 -23.79 -20.66
N ILE A 160 5.30 -24.39 -21.85
CA ILE A 160 6.28 -25.19 -22.61
C ILE A 160 7.37 -24.28 -23.18
N ASP A 161 7.05 -23.03 -23.47
CA ASP A 161 8.03 -22.03 -23.88
C ASP A 161 8.84 -21.58 -22.68
N ASP A 162 10.16 -21.77 -22.71
CA ASP A 162 11.09 -21.47 -21.63
C ASP A 162 11.10 -19.97 -21.26
N TYR A 163 10.95 -19.09 -22.24
CA TYR A 163 10.91 -17.65 -22.00
C TYR A 163 9.66 -17.25 -21.22
N VAL A 164 8.51 -17.80 -21.58
CA VAL A 164 7.24 -17.57 -20.86
C VAL A 164 7.32 -18.18 -19.47
N SER A 165 7.78 -19.43 -19.32
CA SER A 165 7.86 -20.11 -18.02
C SER A 165 8.75 -19.37 -17.02
N VAL A 166 9.84 -18.77 -17.45
CA VAL A 166 10.73 -17.95 -16.59
C VAL A 166 10.02 -16.68 -16.10
N ILE A 167 9.30 -15.99 -16.97
CA ILE A 167 8.55 -14.77 -16.59
C ILE A 167 7.46 -15.09 -15.57
N PHE A 168 6.77 -16.19 -15.73
CA PHE A 168 5.70 -16.66 -14.87
C PHE A 168 6.14 -17.69 -13.83
N SER A 169 7.43 -17.79 -13.51
CA SER A 169 8.00 -18.83 -12.65
C SER A 169 7.32 -19.03 -11.29
N LYS A 170 6.62 -18.01 -10.78
CA LYS A 170 5.83 -18.08 -9.56
C LYS A 170 4.37 -18.49 -9.78
N CYS A 171 3.90 -18.54 -11.04
CA CYS A 171 2.53 -18.85 -11.42
C CYS A 171 2.37 -20.36 -11.64
N ILE A 172 2.51 -21.12 -10.56
CA ILE A 172 2.52 -22.60 -10.53
C ILE A 172 1.50 -23.18 -9.55
N VAL A 173 0.57 -22.37 -9.06
CA VAL A 173 -0.43 -22.79 -8.05
C VAL A 173 -1.28 -23.95 -8.58
N GLY A 174 -1.55 -24.00 -9.89
CA GLY A 174 -2.29 -25.06 -10.54
C GLY A 174 -1.67 -26.46 -10.38
N ASN A 175 -0.35 -26.57 -10.16
CA ASN A 175 0.33 -27.85 -9.90
C ASN A 175 -0.08 -28.50 -8.58
N MET A 176 -0.74 -27.75 -7.70
CA MET A 176 -1.16 -28.20 -6.38
C MET A 176 -2.69 -28.43 -6.29
N MET A 177 -3.39 -28.31 -7.41
CA MET A 177 -4.82 -28.64 -7.49
C MET A 177 -5.03 -30.10 -7.10
N GLY A 178 -6.02 -30.37 -6.25
CA GLY A 178 -6.28 -31.69 -5.70
C GLY A 178 -5.36 -32.08 -4.53
N GLU A 179 -4.26 -31.37 -4.27
CA GLU A 179 -3.27 -31.74 -3.26
C GLU A 179 -3.33 -30.83 -2.02
N THR A 180 -4.26 -31.11 -1.11
CA THR A 180 -4.60 -30.26 0.05
C THR A 180 -3.40 -29.87 0.89
N GLU A 181 -2.54 -30.81 1.25
CA GLU A 181 -1.41 -30.54 2.16
C GLU A 181 -0.32 -29.70 1.49
N LYS A 182 0.02 -30.00 0.24
CA LYS A 182 0.96 -29.18 -0.52
C LYS A 182 0.47 -27.75 -0.69
N LEU A 183 -0.83 -27.61 -0.98
CA LEU A 183 -1.45 -26.31 -1.16
C LEU A 183 -1.44 -25.49 0.14
N LYS A 184 -1.81 -26.10 1.27
CA LYS A 184 -1.78 -25.46 2.60
C LYS A 184 -0.36 -25.02 2.98
N ASP A 185 0.64 -25.89 2.78
CA ASP A 185 2.04 -25.58 3.07
C ASP A 185 2.56 -24.44 2.19
N PHE A 186 2.25 -24.48 0.90
CA PHE A 186 2.61 -23.40 -0.02
C PHE A 186 1.99 -22.06 0.39
N ILE A 187 0.69 -22.04 0.69
CA ILE A 187 -0.03 -20.85 1.12
C ILE A 187 0.57 -20.32 2.42
N LYS A 188 0.80 -21.18 3.42
CA LYS A 188 1.41 -20.79 4.68
C LYS A 188 2.77 -20.15 4.50
N GLN A 189 3.64 -20.73 3.68
CA GLN A 189 4.95 -20.14 3.37
C GLN A 189 4.82 -18.81 2.63
N ARG A 190 3.89 -18.69 1.69
CA ARG A 190 3.67 -17.47 0.94
C ARG A 190 3.07 -16.35 1.79
N TYR A 191 2.15 -16.65 2.70
CA TYR A 191 1.62 -15.63 3.62
C TYR A 191 2.69 -15.11 4.60
N ILE A 192 3.61 -15.96 5.05
CA ILE A 192 4.77 -15.52 5.83
C ILE A 192 5.64 -14.57 4.99
N PHE A 193 5.88 -14.89 3.72
CA PHE A 193 6.63 -14.04 2.81
C PHE A 193 5.90 -12.74 2.51
N VAL A 194 4.62 -12.80 2.21
CA VAL A 194 3.76 -11.64 1.95
C VAL A 194 3.63 -10.76 3.19
N SER A 195 3.58 -11.32 4.39
CA SER A 195 3.58 -10.52 5.63
C SER A 195 4.84 -9.67 5.80
N ARG A 196 5.99 -10.13 5.26
CA ARG A 196 7.22 -9.34 5.21
C ARG A 196 7.20 -8.24 4.14
N ILE A 197 6.61 -8.53 2.98
CA ILE A 197 6.41 -7.53 1.91
C ILE A 197 5.33 -6.52 2.34
N THR A 198 4.24 -7.00 2.93
CA THR A 198 3.19 -6.13 3.48
C THR A 198 3.67 -5.36 4.71
N GLY A 199 4.70 -5.80 5.42
CA GLY A 199 5.36 -5.00 6.46
C GLY A 199 5.87 -3.67 5.93
N GLY A 200 6.45 -3.62 4.72
CA GLY A 200 6.81 -2.38 4.04
C GLY A 200 5.60 -1.60 3.50
N ALA A 201 4.62 -2.30 2.93
CA ALA A 201 3.35 -1.71 2.47
C ALA A 201 2.48 -1.27 3.67
N GLN A 202 2.50 -2.03 4.76
CA GLN A 202 1.84 -1.71 6.01
C GLN A 202 2.45 -0.47 6.67
N ALA A 203 3.79 -0.30 6.64
CA ALA A 203 4.43 0.92 7.10
C ALA A 203 3.99 2.16 6.29
N ASN A 204 3.76 2.01 4.99
CA ASN A 204 3.19 3.08 4.15
C ASN A 204 1.69 3.30 4.45
N GLY A 205 0.92 2.24 4.66
CA GLY A 205 -0.49 2.30 5.04
C GLY A 205 -0.69 3.00 6.38
N LEU A 206 0.08 2.61 7.39
CA LEU A 206 0.09 3.25 8.70
C LEU A 206 0.57 4.71 8.63
N GLY A 207 1.55 5.01 7.77
CA GLY A 207 1.96 6.39 7.51
C GLY A 207 0.83 7.26 6.94
N ASN A 208 0.07 6.73 5.99
CA ASN A 208 -1.12 7.40 5.44
C ASN A 208 -2.24 7.52 6.48
N ALA A 209 -2.49 6.46 7.26
CA ALA A 209 -3.47 6.50 8.37
C ALA A 209 -3.09 7.55 9.42
N ALA A 210 -1.80 7.68 9.72
CA ALA A 210 -1.29 8.71 10.62
C ALA A 210 -1.57 10.13 10.10
N GLN A 211 -1.39 10.39 8.81
CA GLN A 211 -1.73 11.69 8.19
C GLN A 211 -3.23 11.99 8.30
N VAL A 212 -4.07 11.02 7.93
CA VAL A 212 -5.53 11.16 7.98
C VAL A 212 -6.02 11.37 9.42
N TYR A 213 -5.44 10.66 10.39
CA TYR A 213 -5.78 10.85 11.79
C TYR A 213 -5.47 12.28 12.26
N VAL A 214 -4.27 12.79 11.97
CA VAL A 214 -3.86 14.17 12.32
C VAL A 214 -4.76 15.18 11.61
N GLU A 215 -5.05 15.01 10.32
CA GLU A 215 -5.97 15.90 9.58
C GLU A 215 -7.33 15.98 10.29
N ASN A 216 -7.93 14.83 10.61
CA ASN A 216 -9.23 14.76 11.26
C ASN A 216 -9.18 15.37 12.67
N TYR A 217 -8.12 15.09 13.43
CA TYR A 217 -7.93 15.66 14.75
C TYR A 217 -7.90 17.19 14.72
N LEU A 218 -7.06 17.75 13.84
CA LEU A 218 -6.94 19.20 13.67
C LEU A 218 -8.24 19.83 13.17
N ARG A 219 -8.88 19.21 12.18
CA ARG A 219 -10.16 19.69 11.61
C ARG A 219 -11.27 19.75 12.66
N ASN A 220 -11.35 18.74 13.52
CA ASN A 220 -12.36 18.68 14.57
C ASN A 220 -12.13 19.70 15.71
N LYS A 221 -10.87 20.05 15.97
CA LYS A 221 -10.49 20.89 17.14
C LYS A 221 -10.27 22.37 16.79
N LEU A 222 -9.92 22.72 15.56
CA LEU A 222 -9.61 24.11 15.16
C LEU A 222 -10.86 24.94 14.84
N GLY A 223 -11.93 24.30 14.36
CA GLY A 223 -13.16 25.02 13.95
C GLY A 223 -13.17 25.40 12.47
N ILE A 224 -14.31 25.97 12.02
CA ILE A 224 -14.63 26.18 10.60
C ILE A 224 -13.79 27.26 9.89
N ASP A 225 -13.17 28.16 10.67
CA ASP A 225 -12.35 29.24 10.12
C ASP A 225 -10.97 28.77 9.65
N TYR A 226 -10.60 27.53 9.96
CA TYR A 226 -9.34 26.91 9.53
C TYR A 226 -9.58 25.92 8.41
N ILE A 227 -8.75 26.01 7.37
CA ILE A 227 -8.77 25.06 6.27
C ILE A 227 -7.63 24.06 6.48
N VAL A 228 -7.98 22.80 6.75
CA VAL A 228 -7.01 21.70 6.94
C VAL A 228 -7.04 20.78 5.73
N LYS A 229 -5.86 20.51 5.15
CA LYS A 229 -5.72 19.69 3.93
C LYS A 229 -4.55 18.71 4.05
N CYS A 230 -4.76 17.44 3.72
CA CYS A 230 -3.66 16.51 3.44
C CYS A 230 -2.99 16.83 2.10
N ASN A 231 -1.68 16.56 2.01
CA ASN A 231 -0.85 16.81 0.84
C ASN A 231 -1.00 18.24 0.29
N GLY A 232 -1.07 19.22 1.21
CA GLY A 232 -1.28 20.61 0.88
C GLY A 232 0.01 21.35 0.51
N HIS A 233 -0.15 22.57 -0.04
CA HIS A 233 0.95 23.45 -0.42
C HIS A 233 0.83 24.79 0.31
N ILE A 234 1.97 25.41 0.56
CA ILE A 234 2.05 26.79 1.03
C ILE A 234 2.41 27.67 -0.18
N PRO A 235 1.64 28.73 -0.50
CA PRO A 235 1.94 29.60 -1.65
C PRO A 235 3.37 30.14 -1.59
N ASN A 236 4.05 30.14 -2.74
CA ASN A 236 5.43 30.62 -2.92
C ASN A 236 6.52 29.79 -2.22
N VAL A 237 6.18 28.66 -1.62
CA VAL A 237 7.17 27.71 -1.08
C VAL A 237 7.45 26.64 -2.11
N THR A 238 8.60 26.74 -2.77
CA THR A 238 9.01 25.83 -3.86
C THR A 238 10.25 25.02 -3.49
N GLN A 239 10.40 23.87 -4.14
CA GLN A 239 11.63 23.09 -4.08
C GLN A 239 12.45 23.36 -5.36
N ASN A 240 13.69 23.87 -5.20
CA ASN A 240 14.58 24.19 -6.31
C ASN A 240 13.98 25.18 -7.33
N ASP A 241 13.22 26.17 -6.89
CA ASP A 241 12.56 27.22 -7.68
C ASP A 241 11.66 26.73 -8.83
N ARG A 242 11.24 25.47 -8.81
CA ARG A 242 10.48 24.86 -9.91
C ARG A 242 9.23 24.08 -9.51
N THR A 243 9.23 23.48 -8.34
CA THR A 243 8.12 22.60 -7.91
C THR A 243 7.59 23.06 -6.57
N GLU A 244 6.27 23.21 -6.44
CA GLU A 244 5.64 23.51 -5.17
C GLU A 244 5.97 22.44 -4.13
N THR A 245 6.32 22.88 -2.92
CA THR A 245 6.62 21.98 -1.81
C THR A 245 5.33 21.42 -1.24
N THR A 246 5.18 20.10 -1.25
CA THR A 246 4.06 19.40 -0.62
C THR A 246 4.38 19.11 0.84
N PHE A 247 3.43 19.39 1.73
CA PHE A 247 3.45 19.03 3.15
C PHE A 247 2.44 17.91 3.41
N ASP A 248 2.73 17.03 4.36
CA ASP A 248 1.81 15.94 4.71
C ASP A 248 0.43 16.46 5.13
N VAL A 249 0.40 17.55 5.91
CA VAL A 249 -0.82 18.32 6.23
C VAL A 249 -0.52 19.81 6.17
N THR A 250 -1.47 20.63 5.70
CA THR A 250 -1.41 22.09 5.81
C THR A 250 -2.62 22.60 6.58
N VAL A 251 -2.38 23.62 7.39
CA VAL A 251 -3.44 24.39 8.04
C VAL A 251 -3.34 25.84 7.57
N GLU A 252 -4.47 26.39 7.09
CA GLU A 252 -4.57 27.74 6.57
C GLU A 252 -5.61 28.53 7.36
N ARG A 253 -5.31 29.78 7.68
CA ARG A 253 -6.25 30.79 8.16
C ARG A 253 -5.77 32.17 7.78
N ASN A 254 -6.65 33.02 7.23
CA ASN A 254 -6.35 34.40 6.85
C ASN A 254 -5.08 34.56 5.97
N ASN A 255 -4.87 33.68 5.00
CA ASN A 255 -3.66 33.63 4.15
C ASN A 255 -2.36 33.40 4.93
N LYS A 256 -2.42 32.86 6.12
CA LYS A 256 -1.29 32.35 6.90
C LYS A 256 -1.36 30.83 6.96
N TYR A 257 -0.21 30.19 6.93
CA TYR A 257 -0.12 28.75 6.78
C TYR A 257 0.79 28.12 7.85
N VAL A 258 0.44 26.92 8.27
CA VAL A 258 1.34 25.99 8.95
C VAL A 258 1.46 24.74 8.08
N GLY A 259 2.66 24.46 7.59
CA GLY A 259 3.00 23.19 6.95
C GLY A 259 3.41 22.17 7.99
N ILE A 260 2.84 20.98 7.96
CA ILE A 260 3.09 19.91 8.94
C ILE A 260 3.67 18.71 8.22
N GLU A 261 4.81 18.24 8.66
CA GLU A 261 5.47 17.01 8.24
C GLU A 261 5.29 15.93 9.29
N ILE A 262 4.88 14.74 8.88
CA ILE A 262 4.61 13.62 9.78
C ILE A 262 5.59 12.49 9.50
N SER A 263 6.22 11.96 10.54
CA SER A 263 7.09 10.80 10.46
C SER A 263 6.85 9.87 11.64
N PHE A 264 6.20 8.75 11.38
CA PHE A 264 6.05 7.67 12.35
C PHE A 264 6.72 6.41 11.82
N GLN A 265 7.81 5.96 12.46
CA GLN A 265 8.58 4.82 12.01
C GLN A 265 8.98 3.94 13.19
N VAL A 266 8.41 2.75 13.28
CA VAL A 266 8.75 1.77 14.33
C VAL A 266 10.09 1.07 14.04
N THR A 267 10.39 0.84 12.75
CA THR A 267 11.66 0.27 12.29
C THR A 267 12.50 1.33 11.60
N THR A 268 13.82 1.20 11.65
CA THR A 268 14.72 2.14 10.96
C THR A 268 14.55 2.06 9.44
N ASN A 269 14.36 3.22 8.82
CA ASN A 269 14.40 3.38 7.37
C ASN A 269 15.00 4.73 6.98
N SER A 270 15.13 5.00 5.69
CA SER A 270 15.71 6.24 5.15
C SER A 270 14.75 7.44 5.13
N THR A 271 13.50 7.27 5.55
CA THR A 271 12.49 8.36 5.44
C THR A 271 12.84 9.55 6.32
N ILE A 272 13.24 9.29 7.58
CA ILE A 272 13.61 10.38 8.50
C ILE A 272 14.89 11.09 8.05
N GLU A 273 15.85 10.36 7.48
CA GLU A 273 17.09 10.94 6.94
C GLU A 273 16.80 11.84 5.73
N ARG A 274 15.88 11.43 4.84
CA ARG A 274 15.43 12.24 3.72
C ARG A 274 14.72 13.52 4.19
N LYS A 275 13.83 13.42 5.19
CA LYS A 275 13.17 14.60 5.79
C LYS A 275 14.19 15.53 6.44
N ALA A 276 15.15 14.99 7.17
CA ALA A 276 16.24 15.77 7.78
C ALA A 276 17.11 16.50 6.75
N GLY A 277 17.44 15.84 5.64
CA GLY A 277 18.19 16.47 4.54
C GLY A 277 17.45 17.63 3.87
N GLN A 278 16.13 17.69 3.98
CA GLN A 278 15.30 18.76 3.43
C GLN A 278 14.89 19.81 4.48
N ALA A 279 15.08 19.54 5.78
CA ALA A 279 14.52 20.34 6.87
C ALA A 279 14.99 21.80 6.82
N TRP A 280 16.29 22.03 6.65
CA TRP A 280 16.85 23.39 6.56
C TRP A 280 16.27 24.20 5.41
N ALA A 281 16.25 23.62 4.21
CA ALA A 281 15.76 24.33 3.01
C ALA A 281 14.25 24.61 3.13
N ARG A 282 13.46 23.66 3.64
CA ARG A 282 12.02 23.84 3.87
C ARG A 282 11.74 24.90 4.93
N TYR A 283 12.49 24.87 6.04
CA TYR A 283 12.37 25.85 7.11
C TYR A 283 12.56 27.27 6.58
N ASN A 284 13.69 27.52 5.88
CA ASN A 284 13.99 28.84 5.34
C ASN A 284 12.93 29.31 4.33
N ALA A 285 12.55 28.46 3.38
CA ALA A 285 11.55 28.83 2.36
C ALA A 285 10.17 29.16 3.00
N VAL A 286 9.78 28.42 4.05
CA VAL A 286 8.54 28.67 4.78
C VAL A 286 8.64 29.96 5.60
N GLU A 287 9.76 30.20 6.30
CA GLU A 287 10.00 31.40 7.09
C GLU A 287 10.05 32.65 6.21
N GLU A 288 10.77 32.62 5.07
CA GLU A 288 10.83 33.70 4.07
C GLU A 288 9.44 34.03 3.51
N SER A 289 8.55 33.05 3.39
CA SER A 289 7.15 33.26 2.98
C SER A 289 6.27 33.85 4.08
N GLY A 290 6.81 34.03 5.30
CA GLY A 290 6.09 34.52 6.48
C GLY A 290 5.12 33.51 7.06
N ASN A 291 5.37 32.22 6.88
CA ASN A 291 4.58 31.10 7.34
C ASN A 291 5.37 30.20 8.33
N TYR A 292 4.81 29.07 8.73
CA TYR A 292 5.39 28.23 9.78
C TYR A 292 5.46 26.77 9.34
N ILE A 293 6.44 26.04 9.87
CA ILE A 293 6.59 24.59 9.69
C ILE A 293 6.61 23.87 11.04
N ALA A 294 5.86 22.78 11.13
CA ALA A 294 5.85 21.89 12.27
C ALA A 294 6.17 20.45 11.87
N TYR A 295 6.71 19.68 12.81
CA TYR A 295 6.97 18.25 12.63
C TYR A 295 6.28 17.45 13.72
N ILE A 296 5.62 16.38 13.30
CA ILE A 296 5.11 15.32 14.19
C ILE A 296 6.00 14.11 13.98
N ILE A 297 6.76 13.73 15.02
CA ILE A 297 7.77 12.67 14.91
C ILE A 297 7.61 11.67 16.04
N ASP A 298 7.43 10.41 15.69
CA ASP A 298 7.36 9.32 16.65
C ASP A 298 7.84 7.99 16.04
N GLY A 299 7.84 6.95 16.85
CA GLY A 299 8.25 5.61 16.48
C GLY A 299 9.71 5.30 16.85
N ALA A 300 9.91 4.13 17.45
CA ALA A 300 11.21 3.69 17.97
C ALA A 300 12.35 3.77 16.92
N GLY A 301 12.02 3.51 15.63
CA GLY A 301 12.99 3.55 14.54
C GLY A 301 13.49 4.96 14.23
N ASN A 302 12.66 5.99 14.36
CA ASN A 302 13.06 7.38 14.16
C ASN A 302 14.06 7.82 15.24
N PHE A 303 13.86 7.43 16.51
CA PHE A 303 14.71 7.82 17.62
C PHE A 303 16.10 7.16 17.60
N GLN A 304 16.32 6.15 16.76
CA GLN A 304 17.64 5.59 16.50
C GLN A 304 18.51 6.46 15.55
N ARG A 305 17.91 7.50 14.94
CA ARG A 305 18.57 8.40 13.97
C ARG A 305 18.80 9.78 14.58
N GLU A 306 19.66 9.84 15.60
CA GLU A 306 19.90 11.04 16.42
C GLU A 306 20.25 12.29 15.63
N SER A 307 21.17 12.19 14.67
CA SER A 307 21.61 13.33 13.85
C SER A 307 20.47 13.88 12.97
N ALA A 308 19.65 13.00 12.41
CA ALA A 308 18.50 13.38 11.61
C ALA A 308 17.45 14.11 12.45
N LEU A 309 17.12 13.58 13.63
CA LEU A 309 16.18 14.21 14.55
C LEU A 309 16.69 15.57 15.03
N THR A 310 17.96 15.67 15.41
CA THR A 310 18.57 16.93 15.83
C THR A 310 18.45 17.99 14.74
N SER A 311 18.74 17.62 13.48
CA SER A 311 18.60 18.52 12.35
C SER A 311 17.16 18.99 12.16
N ILE A 312 16.16 18.10 12.27
CA ILE A 312 14.75 18.48 12.15
C ILE A 312 14.34 19.40 13.30
N CYS A 313 14.68 19.08 14.54
CA CYS A 313 14.37 19.90 15.68
C CYS A 313 14.97 21.32 15.58
N GLN A 314 16.16 21.45 15.01
CA GLN A 314 16.82 22.75 14.78
C GLN A 314 16.16 23.59 13.68
N HIS A 315 15.42 22.94 12.74
CA HIS A 315 14.80 23.58 11.58
C HIS A 315 13.29 23.36 11.56
N SER A 316 12.66 23.73 12.67
CA SER A 316 11.20 23.70 12.85
C SER A 316 10.74 24.78 13.82
N HIS A 317 9.50 25.22 13.68
CA HIS A 317 8.87 26.18 14.62
C HIS A 317 8.13 25.43 15.75
N CYS A 318 7.70 24.20 15.47
CA CYS A 318 7.04 23.35 16.44
C CYS A 318 7.40 21.89 16.16
N THR A 319 7.73 21.14 17.22
CA THR A 319 8.05 19.72 17.11
C THR A 319 7.33 18.97 18.22
N VAL A 320 6.48 18.00 17.84
CA VAL A 320 5.63 17.23 18.78
C VAL A 320 5.73 15.73 18.50
N ALA A 321 5.48 14.92 19.51
CA ALA A 321 5.32 13.48 19.38
C ALA A 321 3.90 13.12 18.87
N TYR A 322 3.66 11.84 18.59
CA TYR A 322 2.39 11.35 18.05
C TYR A 322 1.48 10.88 19.21
N THR A 323 1.06 11.80 20.05
CA THR A 323 0.08 11.59 21.13
C THR A 323 -0.94 12.70 21.15
N ASP A 324 -2.12 12.45 21.72
CA ASP A 324 -3.20 13.46 21.76
C ASP A 324 -2.78 14.69 22.58
N GLU A 325 -2.03 14.51 23.67
CA GLU A 325 -1.51 15.63 24.47
C GLU A 325 -0.52 16.50 23.67
N GLU A 326 0.27 15.87 22.81
CA GLU A 326 1.21 16.58 21.94
C GLU A 326 0.48 17.25 20.76
N PHE A 327 -0.61 16.67 20.29
CA PHE A 327 -1.46 17.34 19.29
C PHE A 327 -2.17 18.56 19.87
N ASP A 328 -2.50 18.58 21.17
CA ASP A 328 -3.02 19.79 21.82
C ASP A 328 -1.96 20.90 21.88
N VAL A 329 -0.67 20.57 22.07
CA VAL A 329 0.46 21.53 21.96
C VAL A 329 0.56 22.08 20.53
N LEU A 330 0.42 21.23 19.52
CA LEU A 330 0.40 21.66 18.10
C LEU A 330 -0.80 22.58 17.82
N LEU A 331 -1.99 22.29 18.39
CA LEU A 331 -3.16 23.15 18.26
C LEU A 331 -2.95 24.54 18.87
N GLU A 332 -2.33 24.62 20.06
CA GLU A 332 -1.98 25.88 20.69
C GLU A 332 -1.00 26.68 19.82
N PHE A 333 0.03 26.03 19.29
CA PHE A 333 0.96 26.64 18.34
C PHE A 333 0.24 27.21 17.12
N ILE A 334 -0.63 26.43 16.47
CA ILE A 334 -1.37 26.88 15.29
C ILE A 334 -2.23 28.08 15.62
N ARG A 335 -2.96 28.05 16.74
CA ARG A 335 -3.81 29.18 17.18
C ARG A 335 -3.01 30.42 17.50
N GLU A 336 -1.83 30.29 18.11
CA GLU A 336 -0.97 31.42 18.43
C GLU A 336 -0.39 32.08 17.17
N LYS A 337 0.00 31.27 16.18
CA LYS A 337 0.75 31.76 15.01
C LYS A 337 -0.13 32.24 13.86
N ILE A 338 -1.28 31.61 13.66
CA ILE A 338 -2.19 31.94 12.56
C ILE A 338 -3.65 32.14 13.00
N GLY A 339 -3.90 32.19 14.30
CA GLY A 339 -5.21 32.35 14.90
C GLY A 339 -5.84 33.75 14.86
#